data_dfbbdf72bebd3dc21d607644ed0ad888
#
_entry.id   dfbbdf72bebd3dc21d607644ed0ad888
#
_cell.length_a   1.000
_cell.length_b   1.000
_cell.length_c   1.000
_cell.angle_alpha   90.00
_cell.angle_beta   90.00
_cell.angle_gamma   90.00
#
_symmetry.space_group_name_H-M   'P 1'
#
loop_
_entity.id
_entity.type
_entity.pdbx_description
1 polymer ?
#
loop_
_entity_poly.entity_id
_entity_poly.type
_entity_poly.pdbx_seq_one_letter_code
_entity_poly.pdbx_strand_id
1 'polypeptide(L)'
;MSGSKFLKGTLILTGATFISKFLGMIYIFPFYSIVGNIGGALYSYAYIPYTILLSMATMGVPLAVSKFVSKYNALGDYYTGRKLFKTGLLLMLISGVVAFIIFFSIAPWLAPKIIGENEYGIKHEEVVHVIRMVSTALIIVPMMSIIRGFFQGHQSMGPTAVSQVIEQIARIIFLLIGSYTVMKVLQGELYVAVGLSVFAATIGAIAGMGVLIWYWFKRKRHLDELLSQSTVNSDLTTKEMLLELLSYAGPFVFVSLAIPLYQLVDEFTFNRVMESINKGGDFAHNLFSILNMYGHKLIMIPVSLATAFGLTLVPTITESFTAKDHKQLNKQISQSLQIIIFLTLPAVFGLSMVAGPAIGALFGVEIIDTGKGIIQYYAPIAILFALFTVTAAILQGINQQRFAVYSMFGGLILKIILNIPLIKFFEIYGVIWATGMGFLFSILFNFWVIKKYAKFRFNFTIRRSLLIAIFVAVMVAVVQLAQWLLSFVVHYENGRGQSIIVLAVSIAFGAGVYLWLSIQSNLADRILGYRFKFLQKQRVKAND
;
A
#
# COMPACT_ATOMS: atom_id res chain seq x y z
N MET A 1 27.65 20.65 4.71
CA MET A 1 26.63 20.57 5.79
C MET A 1 25.20 20.26 5.31
N SER A 2 24.87 20.33 4.02
CA SER A 2 23.53 20.07 3.45
C SER A 2 23.12 18.59 3.44
N GLY A 3 24.03 17.67 3.17
CA GLY A 3 23.72 16.24 3.06
C GLY A 3 23.24 15.58 4.36
N SER A 4 23.76 15.99 5.52
CA SER A 4 23.34 15.45 6.84
C SER A 4 21.90 15.88 7.20
N LYS A 5 21.49 17.11 6.90
CA LYS A 5 20.12 17.59 7.16
C LYS A 5 19.10 16.92 6.25
N PHE A 6 19.44 16.73 4.98
CA PHE A 6 18.58 16.02 4.01
C PHE A 6 18.38 14.55 4.41
N LEU A 7 19.48 13.84 4.75
CA LEU A 7 19.41 12.45 5.20
C LEU A 7 18.53 12.30 6.46
N LYS A 8 18.72 13.19 7.45
CA LYS A 8 17.91 13.20 8.67
C LYS A 8 16.42 13.46 8.37
N GLY A 9 16.12 14.40 7.47
CA GLY A 9 14.75 14.69 7.05
C GLY A 9 14.09 13.50 6.35
N THR A 10 14.80 12.83 5.46
CA THR A 10 14.32 11.63 4.75
C THR A 10 14.05 10.48 5.73
N LEU A 11 14.94 10.24 6.69
CA LEU A 11 14.75 9.22 7.73
C LEU A 11 13.52 9.51 8.60
N ILE A 12 13.29 10.77 8.98
CA ILE A 12 12.12 11.19 9.75
C ILE A 12 10.83 10.92 8.95
N LEU A 13 10.79 11.29 7.67
CA LEU A 13 9.62 11.07 6.82
C LEU A 13 9.37 9.57 6.59
N THR A 14 10.39 8.79 6.32
CA THR A 14 10.28 7.34 6.15
C THR A 14 9.77 6.68 7.42
N GLY A 15 10.32 7.05 8.58
CA GLY A 15 9.88 6.54 9.89
C GLY A 15 8.42 6.91 10.18
N ALA A 16 8.02 8.17 9.94
CA ALA A 16 6.65 8.62 10.13
C ALA A 16 5.67 7.89 9.19
N THR A 17 6.05 7.69 7.93
CA THR A 17 5.25 6.93 6.97
C THR A 17 5.09 5.47 7.40
N PHE A 18 6.16 4.85 7.91
CA PHE A 18 6.11 3.48 8.43
C PHE A 18 5.19 3.40 9.66
N ILE A 19 5.34 4.31 10.63
CA ILE A 19 4.48 4.40 11.81
C ILE A 19 3.01 4.58 11.41
N SER A 20 2.71 5.51 10.49
CA SER A 20 1.34 5.74 10.01
C SER A 20 0.74 4.49 9.36
N LYS A 21 1.50 3.77 8.53
CA LYS A 21 1.04 2.52 7.91
C LYS A 21 0.83 1.42 8.95
N PHE A 22 1.74 1.29 9.92
CA PHE A 22 1.64 0.32 11.00
C PHE A 22 0.43 0.58 11.89
N LEU A 23 0.20 1.83 12.30
CA LEU A 23 -1.01 2.22 13.01
C LEU A 23 -2.27 1.94 12.18
N GLY A 24 -2.21 2.20 10.86
CA GLY A 24 -3.27 1.89 9.90
C GLY A 24 -3.56 0.39 9.70
N MET A 25 -2.74 -0.50 10.24
CA MET A 25 -2.97 -1.94 10.27
C MET A 25 -3.51 -2.41 11.63
N ILE A 26 -2.98 -1.86 12.72
CA ILE A 26 -3.33 -2.31 14.07
C ILE A 26 -4.80 -2.03 14.42
N TYR A 27 -5.37 -0.91 13.99
CA TYR A 27 -6.76 -0.57 14.35
C TYR A 27 -7.79 -1.59 13.84
N ILE A 28 -7.43 -2.37 12.82
CA ILE A 28 -8.37 -3.31 12.20
C ILE A 28 -8.80 -4.41 13.16
N PHE A 29 -7.93 -4.78 14.10
CA PHE A 29 -8.23 -5.83 15.08
C PHE A 29 -9.33 -5.41 16.07
N PRO A 30 -9.21 -4.27 16.79
CA PRO A 30 -10.30 -3.79 17.62
C PRO A 30 -11.54 -3.39 16.79
N PHE A 31 -11.37 -2.88 15.58
CA PHE A 31 -12.49 -2.56 14.70
C PHE A 31 -13.30 -3.81 14.34
N TYR A 32 -12.62 -4.91 13.97
CA TYR A 32 -13.27 -6.18 13.70
C TYR A 32 -14.11 -6.67 14.89
N SER A 33 -13.59 -6.59 16.12
CA SER A 33 -14.32 -7.02 17.32
C SER A 33 -15.57 -6.18 17.63
N ILE A 34 -15.67 -4.98 17.03
CA ILE A 34 -16.84 -4.10 17.18
C ILE A 34 -17.88 -4.36 16.10
N VAL A 35 -17.48 -4.45 14.81
CA VAL A 35 -18.41 -4.47 13.66
C VAL A 35 -18.53 -5.83 12.97
N GLY A 36 -17.66 -6.78 13.27
CA GLY A 36 -17.66 -8.12 12.67
C GLY A 36 -17.38 -8.15 11.17
N ASN A 37 -17.62 -9.30 10.53
CA ASN A 37 -17.34 -9.51 9.11
C ASN A 37 -18.25 -8.67 8.20
N ILE A 38 -19.55 -8.61 8.51
CA ILE A 38 -20.52 -7.84 7.69
C ILE A 38 -20.15 -6.35 7.69
N GLY A 39 -19.80 -5.79 8.86
CA GLY A 39 -19.30 -4.42 8.95
C GLY A 39 -17.99 -4.21 8.17
N GLY A 40 -17.10 -5.21 8.14
CA GLY A 40 -15.89 -5.18 7.33
C GLY A 40 -16.15 -5.19 5.82
N ALA A 41 -17.15 -5.96 5.36
CA ALA A 41 -17.60 -5.95 3.97
C ALA A 41 -18.16 -4.58 3.59
N LEU A 42 -19.08 -4.05 4.38
CA LEU A 42 -19.70 -2.74 4.18
C LEU A 42 -18.66 -1.60 4.17
N TYR A 43 -17.64 -1.67 5.03
CA TYR A 43 -16.50 -0.75 5.00
C TYR A 43 -15.74 -0.84 3.67
N SER A 44 -15.46 -2.05 3.19
CA SER A 44 -14.69 -2.28 1.95
C SER A 44 -15.42 -1.75 0.73
N TYR A 45 -16.73 -1.98 0.63
CA TYR A 45 -17.59 -1.52 -0.48
C TYR A 45 -17.59 0.01 -0.68
N ALA A 46 -17.39 0.76 0.37
CA ALA A 46 -17.23 2.21 0.25
C ALA A 46 -15.77 2.63 0.06
N TYR A 47 -14.83 1.92 0.71
CA TYR A 47 -13.43 2.34 0.80
C TYR A 47 -12.63 2.05 -0.47
N ILE A 48 -12.91 0.96 -1.19
CA ILE A 48 -12.21 0.60 -2.43
C ILE A 48 -12.46 1.65 -3.54
N PRO A 49 -13.72 1.97 -3.91
CA PRO A 49 -13.97 3.02 -4.90
C PRO A 49 -13.46 4.40 -4.45
N TYR A 50 -13.58 4.71 -3.15
CA TYR A 50 -13.02 5.94 -2.58
C TYR A 50 -11.52 6.06 -2.83
N THR A 51 -10.73 5.00 -2.64
CA THR A 51 -9.27 5.04 -2.85
C THR A 51 -8.90 5.28 -4.31
N ILE A 52 -9.69 4.79 -5.24
CA ILE A 52 -9.51 5.04 -6.67
C ILE A 52 -9.77 6.51 -6.98
N LEU A 53 -10.92 7.04 -6.57
CA LEU A 53 -11.25 8.44 -6.79
C LEU A 53 -10.27 9.40 -6.11
N LEU A 54 -9.83 9.07 -4.90
CA LEU A 54 -8.79 9.83 -4.22
C LEU A 54 -7.48 9.84 -5.02
N SER A 55 -7.04 8.69 -5.54
CA SER A 55 -5.82 8.60 -6.35
C SER A 55 -5.94 9.38 -7.64
N MET A 56 -7.11 9.35 -8.28
CA MET A 56 -7.41 10.16 -9.48
C MET A 56 -7.49 11.66 -9.15
N ALA A 57 -8.13 12.04 -8.05
CA ALA A 57 -8.26 13.43 -7.64
C ALA A 57 -6.90 14.06 -7.30
N THR A 58 -5.98 13.29 -6.72
CA THR A 58 -4.63 13.77 -6.39
C THR A 58 -3.69 13.75 -7.60
N MET A 59 -3.92 12.84 -8.56
CA MET A 59 -3.18 12.71 -9.84
C MET A 59 -1.64 12.77 -9.73
N GLY A 60 -1.06 12.36 -8.58
CA GLY A 60 0.40 12.44 -8.35
C GLY A 60 0.97 13.88 -8.32
N VAL A 61 0.10 14.89 -8.37
CA VAL A 61 0.46 16.32 -8.36
C VAL A 61 1.34 16.69 -7.16
N PRO A 62 1.15 16.14 -5.94
CA PRO A 62 2.02 16.45 -4.80
C PRO A 62 3.50 16.14 -5.04
N LEU A 63 3.80 15.00 -5.68
CA LEU A 63 5.18 14.62 -6.03
C LEU A 63 5.77 15.56 -7.09
N ALA A 64 4.95 15.91 -8.09
CA ALA A 64 5.34 16.85 -9.12
C ALA A 64 5.61 18.24 -8.52
N VAL A 65 4.74 18.73 -7.64
CA VAL A 65 4.94 20.02 -6.94
C VAL A 65 6.23 19.99 -6.12
N SER A 66 6.48 18.92 -5.37
CA SER A 66 7.74 18.78 -4.61
C SER A 66 8.97 18.88 -5.51
N LYS A 67 8.96 18.20 -6.66
CA LYS A 67 10.05 18.23 -7.64
C LYS A 67 10.25 19.64 -8.23
N PHE A 68 9.17 20.26 -8.71
CA PHE A 68 9.26 21.55 -9.38
C PHE A 68 9.57 22.70 -8.42
N VAL A 69 8.98 22.71 -7.22
CA VAL A 69 9.34 23.67 -6.17
C VAL A 69 10.83 23.55 -5.83
N SER A 70 11.35 22.33 -5.68
CA SER A 70 12.78 22.12 -5.44
C SER A 70 13.64 22.61 -6.62
N LYS A 71 13.21 22.36 -7.87
CA LYS A 71 13.89 22.85 -9.08
C LYS A 71 13.96 24.37 -9.11
N TYR A 72 12.83 25.06 -8.93
CA TYR A 72 12.80 26.54 -8.97
C TYR A 72 13.51 27.16 -7.78
N ASN A 73 13.43 26.58 -6.60
CA ASN A 73 14.21 27.03 -5.44
C ASN A 73 15.74 26.93 -5.71
N ALA A 74 16.19 25.87 -6.38
CA ALA A 74 17.61 25.73 -6.76
C ALA A 74 18.07 26.77 -7.80
N LEU A 75 17.15 27.30 -8.61
CA LEU A 75 17.39 28.37 -9.58
C LEU A 75 17.25 29.77 -8.99
N GLY A 76 16.87 29.90 -7.71
CA GLY A 76 16.57 31.19 -7.08
C GLY A 76 15.22 31.81 -7.48
N ASP A 77 14.36 31.04 -8.17
CA ASP A 77 13.03 31.47 -8.62
C ASP A 77 11.93 31.05 -7.64
N TYR A 78 11.94 31.65 -6.47
CA TYR A 78 10.96 31.35 -5.42
C TYR A 78 9.54 31.82 -5.79
N TYR A 79 9.42 32.83 -6.67
CA TYR A 79 8.14 33.32 -7.15
C TYR A 79 7.38 32.27 -7.95
N THR A 80 8.04 31.64 -8.93
CA THR A 80 7.45 30.58 -9.76
C THR A 80 7.09 29.36 -8.90
N GLY A 81 7.95 28.97 -7.95
CA GLY A 81 7.62 27.91 -6.97
C GLY A 81 6.37 28.21 -6.15
N ARG A 82 6.17 29.45 -5.72
CA ARG A 82 4.98 29.88 -4.97
C ARG A 82 3.72 29.97 -5.83
N LYS A 83 3.85 30.44 -7.09
CA LYS A 83 2.77 30.47 -8.08
C LYS A 83 2.27 29.06 -8.36
N LEU A 84 3.20 28.12 -8.61
CA LEU A 84 2.90 26.71 -8.84
C LEU A 84 2.17 26.05 -7.65
N PHE A 85 2.58 26.36 -6.43
CA PHE A 85 1.87 25.90 -5.22
C PHE A 85 0.43 26.42 -5.16
N LYS A 86 0.20 27.73 -5.36
CA LYS A 86 -1.15 28.31 -5.35
C LYS A 86 -2.04 27.73 -6.43
N THR A 87 -1.51 27.58 -7.66
CA THR A 87 -2.22 26.98 -8.78
C THR A 87 -2.55 25.50 -8.51
N GLY A 88 -1.58 24.76 -7.97
CA GLY A 88 -1.78 23.37 -7.58
C GLY A 88 -2.81 23.21 -6.46
N LEU A 89 -2.83 24.13 -5.48
CA LEU A 89 -3.82 24.12 -4.40
C LEU A 89 -5.25 24.32 -4.95
N LEU A 90 -5.42 25.26 -5.87
CA LEU A 90 -6.72 25.50 -6.52
C LEU A 90 -7.15 24.28 -7.36
N LEU A 91 -6.22 23.70 -8.12
CA LEU A 91 -6.48 22.49 -8.91
C LEU A 91 -6.93 21.34 -8.01
N MET A 92 -6.25 21.12 -6.88
CA MET A 92 -6.59 20.06 -5.94
C MET A 92 -7.91 20.30 -5.21
N LEU A 93 -8.26 21.55 -4.93
CA LEU A 93 -9.57 21.90 -4.39
C LEU A 93 -10.67 21.55 -5.40
N ILE A 94 -10.52 22.00 -6.66
CA ILE A 94 -11.50 21.74 -7.72
C ILE A 94 -11.62 20.23 -7.97
N SER A 95 -10.51 19.52 -8.15
CA SER A 95 -10.53 18.07 -8.39
C SER A 95 -11.14 17.30 -7.22
N GLY A 96 -10.86 17.71 -5.99
CA GLY A 96 -11.42 17.11 -4.78
C GLY A 96 -12.93 17.33 -4.66
N VAL A 97 -13.41 18.56 -4.92
CA VAL A 97 -14.84 18.89 -4.92
C VAL A 97 -15.57 18.14 -6.04
N VAL A 98 -15.01 18.09 -7.25
CA VAL A 98 -15.57 17.33 -8.37
C VAL A 98 -15.65 15.83 -8.03
N ALA A 99 -14.57 15.26 -7.50
CA ALA A 99 -14.55 13.86 -7.08
C ALA A 99 -15.60 13.58 -5.97
N PHE A 100 -15.74 14.48 -5.00
CA PHE A 100 -16.78 14.40 -3.96
C PHE A 100 -18.19 14.39 -4.59
N ILE A 101 -18.51 15.38 -5.44
CA ILE A 101 -19.82 15.48 -6.07
C ILE A 101 -20.14 14.23 -6.90
N ILE A 102 -19.17 13.77 -7.69
CA ILE A 102 -19.34 12.54 -8.49
C ILE A 102 -19.62 11.35 -7.56
N PHE A 103 -18.77 11.12 -6.56
CA PHE A 103 -18.88 9.93 -5.73
C PHE A 103 -20.13 9.92 -4.85
N PHE A 104 -20.51 11.08 -4.31
CA PHE A 104 -21.73 11.26 -3.54
C PHE A 104 -22.99 11.01 -4.39
N SER A 105 -22.99 11.53 -5.63
CA SER A 105 -24.15 11.44 -6.52
C SER A 105 -24.33 10.06 -7.16
N ILE A 106 -23.24 9.36 -7.50
CA ILE A 106 -23.33 8.03 -8.10
C ILE A 106 -23.55 6.91 -7.07
N ALA A 107 -23.48 7.20 -5.77
CA ALA A 107 -23.63 6.19 -4.70
C ALA A 107 -24.90 5.32 -4.85
N PRO A 108 -26.10 5.87 -5.14
CA PRO A 108 -27.32 5.05 -5.33
C PRO A 108 -27.26 4.12 -6.56
N TRP A 109 -26.53 4.52 -7.61
CA TRP A 109 -26.33 3.68 -8.79
C TRP A 109 -25.25 2.61 -8.54
N LEU A 110 -24.25 2.93 -7.70
CA LEU A 110 -23.12 2.06 -7.42
C LEU A 110 -23.48 0.90 -6.47
N ALA A 111 -24.29 1.16 -5.45
CA ALA A 111 -24.65 0.18 -4.42
C ALA A 111 -25.24 -1.13 -4.99
N PRO A 112 -26.25 -1.12 -5.90
CA PRO A 112 -26.76 -2.36 -6.50
C PRO A 112 -25.72 -3.07 -7.38
N LYS A 113 -24.76 -2.32 -7.92
CA LYS A 113 -23.67 -2.91 -8.73
C LYS A 113 -22.65 -3.65 -7.89
N ILE A 114 -22.48 -3.26 -6.62
CA ILE A 114 -21.53 -3.86 -5.67
C ILE A 114 -22.13 -5.09 -4.98
N ILE A 115 -23.33 -4.97 -4.40
CA ILE A 115 -23.89 -6.06 -3.58
C ILE A 115 -24.88 -6.97 -4.32
N GLY A 116 -25.18 -6.70 -5.59
CA GLY A 116 -26.19 -7.42 -6.37
C GLY A 116 -27.58 -6.78 -6.29
N GLU A 117 -28.57 -7.43 -6.91
CA GLU A 117 -29.96 -6.94 -6.93
C GLU A 117 -30.73 -7.36 -5.67
N ASN A 118 -30.39 -8.49 -5.08
CA ASN A 118 -30.99 -9.00 -3.87
C ASN A 118 -30.24 -8.49 -2.63
N GLU A 119 -30.99 -7.90 -1.71
CA GLU A 119 -30.45 -7.36 -0.44
C GLU A 119 -30.31 -8.46 0.62
N TYR A 120 -29.25 -9.28 0.51
CA TYR A 120 -28.92 -10.28 1.51
C TYR A 120 -28.02 -9.68 2.59
N GLY A 121 -28.56 -9.49 3.80
CA GLY A 121 -27.78 -9.07 4.97
C GLY A 121 -27.26 -7.63 4.96
N ILE A 122 -27.12 -7.00 3.79
CA ILE A 122 -26.73 -5.58 3.61
C ILE A 122 -27.70 -4.95 2.61
N LYS A 123 -28.32 -3.82 2.99
CA LYS A 123 -29.24 -3.07 2.14
C LYS A 123 -28.50 -2.07 1.25
N HIS A 124 -29.07 -1.79 0.06
CA HIS A 124 -28.53 -0.78 -0.85
C HIS A 124 -28.38 0.59 -0.17
N GLU A 125 -29.37 1.00 0.64
CA GLU A 125 -29.35 2.28 1.37
C GLU A 125 -28.19 2.38 2.36
N GLU A 126 -27.82 1.28 2.98
CA GLU A 126 -26.70 1.21 3.92
C GLU A 126 -25.36 1.45 3.20
N VAL A 127 -25.16 0.81 2.04
CA VAL A 127 -23.99 1.03 1.19
C VAL A 127 -23.92 2.48 0.70
N VAL A 128 -25.06 3.04 0.26
CA VAL A 128 -25.16 4.45 -0.17
C VAL A 128 -24.77 5.38 0.97
N HIS A 129 -25.27 5.14 2.18
CA HIS A 129 -24.94 5.93 3.36
C HIS A 129 -23.41 5.93 3.62
N VAL A 130 -22.79 4.76 3.64
CA VAL A 130 -21.35 4.62 3.93
C VAL A 130 -20.49 5.25 2.82
N ILE A 131 -20.87 5.10 1.54
CA ILE A 131 -20.20 5.78 0.42
C ILE A 131 -20.27 7.31 0.57
N ARG A 132 -21.45 7.86 0.91
CA ARG A 132 -21.61 9.28 1.12
C ARG A 132 -20.79 9.83 2.28
N MET A 133 -20.67 9.06 3.36
CA MET A 133 -19.86 9.44 4.51
C MET A 133 -18.36 9.52 4.18
N VAL A 134 -17.80 8.55 3.44
CA VAL A 134 -16.37 8.57 3.06
C VAL A 134 -16.06 9.62 2.00
N SER A 135 -17.02 9.97 1.14
CA SER A 135 -16.82 10.92 0.04
C SER A 135 -16.35 12.29 0.51
N THR A 136 -16.74 12.72 1.71
CA THR A 136 -16.37 14.01 2.31
C THR A 136 -14.85 14.20 2.45
N ALA A 137 -14.09 13.12 2.61
CA ALA A 137 -12.63 13.17 2.70
C ALA A 137 -11.97 13.61 1.39
N LEU A 138 -12.64 13.39 0.23
CA LEU A 138 -12.14 13.79 -1.10
C LEU A 138 -11.96 15.31 -1.24
N ILE A 139 -12.65 16.12 -0.45
CA ILE A 139 -12.51 17.59 -0.48
C ILE A 139 -11.19 18.01 0.16
N ILE A 140 -10.80 17.40 1.27
CA ILE A 140 -9.70 17.87 2.13
C ILE A 140 -8.37 17.21 1.77
N VAL A 141 -8.37 15.88 1.52
CA VAL A 141 -7.13 15.11 1.34
C VAL A 141 -6.29 15.59 0.15
N PRO A 142 -6.87 15.92 -1.04
CA PRO A 142 -6.07 16.44 -2.16
C PRO A 142 -5.38 17.76 -1.83
N MET A 143 -6.08 18.69 -1.15
CA MET A 143 -5.50 19.97 -0.72
C MET A 143 -4.35 19.76 0.26
N MET A 144 -4.54 18.90 1.26
CA MET A 144 -3.53 18.57 2.25
C MET A 144 -2.27 17.98 1.59
N SER A 145 -2.44 17.15 0.57
CA SER A 145 -1.35 16.49 -0.14
C SER A 145 -0.44 17.48 -0.89
N ILE A 146 -1.02 18.54 -1.45
CA ILE A 146 -0.26 19.63 -2.10
C ILE A 146 0.59 20.41 -1.10
N ILE A 147 0.05 20.71 0.06
CA ILE A 147 0.79 21.45 1.11
C ILE A 147 1.99 20.59 1.57
N ARG A 148 1.80 19.28 1.72
CA ARG A 148 2.91 18.35 1.98
C ARG A 148 3.96 18.38 0.88
N GLY A 149 3.54 18.32 -0.39
CA GLY A 149 4.44 18.41 -1.55
C GLY A 149 5.25 19.71 -1.57
N PHE A 150 4.63 20.84 -1.23
CA PHE A 150 5.30 22.13 -1.14
C PHE A 150 6.39 22.16 -0.06
N PHE A 151 6.09 21.68 1.16
CA PHE A 151 7.09 21.59 2.23
C PHE A 151 8.23 20.63 1.86
N GLN A 152 7.94 19.50 1.23
CA GLN A 152 8.96 18.56 0.74
C GLN A 152 9.85 19.21 -0.33
N GLY A 153 9.29 20.02 -1.23
CA GLY A 153 10.02 20.78 -2.22
C GLY A 153 10.99 21.81 -1.62
N HIS A 154 10.69 22.32 -0.42
CA HIS A 154 11.61 23.14 0.38
C HIS A 154 12.54 22.29 1.27
N GLN A 155 12.71 21.01 0.99
CA GLN A 155 13.51 20.05 1.79
C GLN A 155 13.11 19.98 3.26
N SER A 156 11.86 20.35 3.58
CA SER A 156 11.30 20.37 4.91
C SER A 156 10.35 19.20 5.13
N MET A 157 10.89 18.06 5.59
CA MET A 157 10.14 16.81 5.74
C MET A 157 9.31 16.74 7.02
N GLY A 158 9.65 17.53 8.05
CA GLY A 158 8.99 17.53 9.36
C GLY A 158 7.48 17.78 9.32
N PRO A 159 6.98 18.82 8.63
CA PRO A 159 5.55 19.09 8.52
C PRO A 159 4.77 17.91 7.93
N THR A 160 5.29 17.31 6.88
CA THR A 160 4.69 16.11 6.25
C THR A 160 4.67 14.94 7.23
N ALA A 161 5.78 14.64 7.88
CA ALA A 161 5.92 13.54 8.81
C ALA A 161 4.93 13.66 9.99
N VAL A 162 4.91 14.82 10.66
CA VAL A 162 4.02 15.05 11.81
C VAL A 162 2.56 15.03 11.39
N SER A 163 2.20 15.68 10.26
CA SER A 163 0.83 15.69 9.78
C SER A 163 0.30 14.30 9.44
N GLN A 164 1.13 13.40 8.88
CA GLN A 164 0.74 12.02 8.58
C GLN A 164 0.45 11.20 9.85
N VAL A 165 1.28 11.35 10.87
CA VAL A 165 1.10 10.61 12.12
C VAL A 165 -0.13 11.13 12.87
N ILE A 166 -0.31 12.45 12.98
CA ILE A 166 -1.48 13.06 13.65
C ILE A 166 -2.78 12.73 12.91
N GLU A 167 -2.79 12.80 11.57
CA GLU A 167 -3.92 12.36 10.74
C GLU A 167 -4.33 10.93 11.08
N GLN A 168 -3.36 10.02 11.15
CA GLN A 168 -3.63 8.61 11.40
C GLN A 168 -4.13 8.36 12.83
N ILE A 169 -3.53 9.03 13.82
CA ILE A 169 -3.96 8.94 15.23
C ILE A 169 -5.40 9.44 15.38
N ALA A 170 -5.69 10.64 14.87
CA ALA A 170 -7.03 11.24 14.95
C ALA A 170 -8.07 10.35 14.25
N ARG A 171 -7.73 9.81 13.08
CA ARG A 171 -8.57 8.88 12.33
C ARG A 171 -8.89 7.63 13.15
N ILE A 172 -7.88 6.98 13.74
CA ILE A 172 -8.04 5.74 14.50
C ILE A 172 -8.87 5.97 15.75
N ILE A 173 -8.57 7.03 16.51
CA ILE A 173 -9.31 7.38 17.73
C ILE A 173 -10.79 7.61 17.40
N PHE A 174 -11.09 8.43 16.39
CA PHE A 174 -12.46 8.72 16.02
C PHE A 174 -13.19 7.47 15.50
N LEU A 175 -12.53 6.66 14.67
CA LEU A 175 -13.07 5.41 14.14
C LEU A 175 -13.46 4.44 15.26
N LEU A 176 -12.56 4.19 16.20
CA LEU A 176 -12.80 3.22 17.28
C LEU A 176 -13.82 3.73 18.29
N ILE A 177 -13.73 5.00 18.71
CA ILE A 177 -14.69 5.60 19.65
C ILE A 177 -16.06 5.67 18.97
N GLY A 178 -16.16 6.16 17.74
CA GLY A 178 -17.44 6.28 17.02
C GLY A 178 -18.12 4.94 16.82
N SER A 179 -17.41 3.93 16.30
CA SER A 179 -17.98 2.60 16.09
C SER A 179 -18.37 1.92 17.43
N TYR A 180 -17.53 2.03 18.46
CA TYR A 180 -17.83 1.47 19.78
C TYR A 180 -19.07 2.12 20.41
N THR A 181 -19.15 3.46 20.36
CA THR A 181 -20.29 4.20 20.90
C THR A 181 -21.60 3.78 20.23
N VAL A 182 -21.62 3.70 18.89
CA VAL A 182 -22.84 3.28 18.19
C VAL A 182 -23.21 1.84 18.52
N MET A 183 -22.26 0.90 18.43
CA MET A 183 -22.57 -0.53 18.56
C MET A 183 -22.78 -0.99 20.01
N LYS A 184 -22.04 -0.43 20.98
CA LYS A 184 -22.01 -0.94 22.36
C LYS A 184 -22.75 -0.05 23.36
N VAL A 185 -22.76 1.28 23.14
CA VAL A 185 -23.42 2.21 24.06
C VAL A 185 -24.85 2.53 23.60
N LEU A 186 -25.01 2.88 22.32
CA LEU A 186 -26.30 3.29 21.76
C LEU A 186 -27.11 2.10 21.23
N GLN A 187 -26.49 0.92 21.06
CA GLN A 187 -27.09 -0.26 20.42
C GLN A 187 -27.74 0.08 19.06
N GLY A 188 -27.06 0.97 18.31
CA GLY A 188 -27.54 1.46 17.04
C GLY A 188 -27.21 0.54 15.86
N GLU A 189 -27.61 0.96 14.67
CA GLU A 189 -27.46 0.19 13.44
C GLU A 189 -26.00 0.07 12.98
N LEU A 190 -25.65 -1.10 12.43
CA LEU A 190 -24.29 -1.41 11.97
C LEU A 190 -23.78 -0.42 10.91
N TYR A 191 -24.63 -0.05 9.94
CA TYR A 191 -24.25 0.88 8.86
C TYR A 191 -23.90 2.28 9.38
N VAL A 192 -24.50 2.73 10.49
CA VAL A 192 -24.14 4.01 11.13
C VAL A 192 -22.75 3.93 11.74
N ALA A 193 -22.46 2.81 12.44
CA ALA A 193 -21.12 2.58 13.02
C ALA A 193 -20.04 2.55 11.94
N VAL A 194 -20.29 1.84 10.83
CA VAL A 194 -19.37 1.77 9.69
C VAL A 194 -19.27 3.11 8.97
N GLY A 195 -20.39 3.83 8.80
CA GLY A 195 -20.43 5.18 8.25
C GLY A 195 -19.52 6.15 9.02
N LEU A 196 -19.60 6.19 10.35
CA LEU A 196 -18.70 6.96 11.19
C LEU A 196 -17.25 6.50 11.06
N SER A 197 -17.02 5.20 10.90
CA SER A 197 -15.69 4.63 10.75
C SER A 197 -14.99 5.06 9.46
N VAL A 198 -15.71 5.17 8.35
CA VAL A 198 -15.15 5.69 7.09
C VAL A 198 -15.07 7.23 7.11
N PHE A 199 -16.02 7.92 7.77
CA PHE A 199 -15.98 9.37 7.99
C PHE A 199 -14.75 9.81 8.80
N ALA A 200 -14.19 8.92 9.62
CA ALA A 200 -12.93 9.14 10.32
C ALA A 200 -11.77 9.55 9.39
N ALA A 201 -11.82 9.22 8.09
CA ALA A 201 -10.87 9.73 7.10
C ALA A 201 -10.94 11.25 6.97
N THR A 202 -12.12 11.84 7.01
CA THR A 202 -12.34 13.29 7.00
C THR A 202 -11.82 13.94 8.27
N ILE A 203 -12.11 13.35 9.44
CA ILE A 203 -11.63 13.87 10.74
C ILE A 203 -10.10 13.81 10.80
N GLY A 204 -9.50 12.69 10.37
CA GLY A 204 -8.05 12.59 10.26
C GLY A 204 -7.45 13.64 9.33
N ALA A 205 -8.06 13.85 8.15
CA ALA A 205 -7.62 14.87 7.20
C ALA A 205 -7.72 16.29 7.78
N ILE A 206 -8.79 16.62 8.53
CA ILE A 206 -8.92 17.90 9.23
C ILE A 206 -7.79 18.08 10.25
N ALA A 207 -7.50 17.06 11.06
CA ALA A 207 -6.42 17.11 12.05
C ALA A 207 -5.04 17.26 11.37
N GLY A 208 -4.77 16.50 10.31
CA GLY A 208 -3.54 16.61 9.51
C GLY A 208 -3.39 17.97 8.84
N MET A 209 -4.48 18.52 8.30
CA MET A 209 -4.53 19.86 7.72
C MET A 209 -4.24 20.93 8.78
N GLY A 210 -4.82 20.82 9.97
CA GLY A 210 -4.55 21.74 11.10
C GLY A 210 -3.06 21.81 11.45
N VAL A 211 -2.38 20.65 11.48
CA VAL A 211 -0.92 20.59 11.68
C VAL A 211 -0.17 21.32 10.55
N LEU A 212 -0.56 21.10 9.29
CA LEU A 212 0.09 21.75 8.15
C LEU A 212 -0.12 23.27 8.16
N ILE A 213 -1.32 23.73 8.50
CA ILE A 213 -1.64 25.16 8.64
C ILE A 213 -0.82 25.77 9.77
N TRP A 214 -0.69 25.09 10.92
CA TRP A 214 0.16 25.55 12.02
C TRP A 214 1.63 25.71 11.58
N TYR A 215 2.19 24.71 10.87
CA TYR A 215 3.54 24.82 10.31
C TYR A 215 3.66 25.93 9.26
N TRP A 216 2.61 26.17 8.48
CA TRP A 216 2.56 27.26 7.50
C TRP A 216 2.72 28.62 8.20
N PHE A 217 1.94 28.90 9.22
CA PHE A 217 2.04 30.16 9.97
C PHE A 217 3.40 30.30 10.68
N LYS A 218 3.90 29.23 11.29
CA LYS A 218 5.21 29.22 11.95
C LYS A 218 6.36 29.54 11.00
N ARG A 219 6.25 29.18 9.74
CA ARG A 219 7.31 29.37 8.71
C ARG A 219 7.00 30.47 7.72
N LYS A 220 5.87 31.12 7.81
CA LYS A 220 5.42 32.16 6.88
C LYS A 220 6.48 33.24 6.68
N ARG A 221 7.03 33.78 7.75
CA ARG A 221 8.08 34.82 7.69
C ARG A 221 9.28 34.37 6.84
N HIS A 222 9.81 33.20 7.09
CA HIS A 222 10.94 32.66 6.34
C HIS A 222 10.58 32.40 4.87
N LEU A 223 9.39 31.89 4.58
CA LEU A 223 8.91 31.66 3.22
C LEU A 223 8.69 32.97 2.44
N ASP A 224 8.28 34.02 3.12
CA ASP A 224 8.09 35.34 2.54
C ASP A 224 9.45 36.07 2.36
N GLU A 225 10.44 35.86 3.25
CA GLU A 225 11.83 36.30 3.09
C GLU A 225 12.48 35.63 1.85
N LEU A 226 12.27 34.33 1.65
CA LEU A 226 12.74 33.64 0.43
C LEU A 226 12.09 34.23 -0.84
N LEU A 227 10.80 34.54 -0.77
CA LEU A 227 10.08 35.14 -1.90
C LEU A 227 10.64 36.52 -2.28
N SER A 228 11.03 37.36 -1.30
CA SER A 228 11.65 38.65 -1.56
C SER A 228 13.06 38.56 -2.15
N GLN A 229 13.71 37.40 -2.01
CA GLN A 229 15.03 37.11 -2.58
C GLN A 229 14.98 36.53 -4.01
N SER A 230 13.78 36.41 -4.60
CA SER A 230 13.63 35.88 -5.96
C SER A 230 14.30 36.78 -6.97
N THR A 231 15.37 36.29 -7.59
CA THR A 231 16.16 37.03 -8.57
C THR A 231 15.77 36.74 -10.02
N VAL A 232 15.06 35.66 -10.24
CA VAL A 232 14.60 35.17 -11.55
C VAL A 232 13.10 34.94 -11.49
N ASN A 233 12.40 35.38 -12.52
CA ASN A 233 10.99 35.05 -12.75
C ASN A 233 10.90 34.30 -14.07
N SER A 234 10.53 33.03 -14.03
CA SER A 234 10.24 32.26 -15.25
C SER A 234 8.87 32.70 -15.81
N ASP A 235 8.85 33.09 -17.10
CA ASP A 235 7.60 33.52 -17.80
C ASP A 235 6.65 32.34 -18.13
N LEU A 236 6.65 31.29 -17.31
CA LEU A 236 5.78 30.15 -17.52
C LEU A 236 4.32 30.50 -17.28
N THR A 237 3.49 30.18 -18.27
CA THR A 237 2.05 30.30 -18.15
C THR A 237 1.50 29.24 -17.17
N THR A 238 0.37 29.53 -16.53
CA THR A 238 -0.31 28.56 -15.66
C THR A 238 -0.64 27.25 -16.39
N LYS A 239 -0.99 27.33 -17.69
CA LYS A 239 -1.29 26.16 -18.53
C LYS A 239 -0.05 25.27 -18.72
N GLU A 240 1.09 25.85 -19.03
CA GLU A 240 2.36 25.11 -19.19
C GLU A 240 2.75 24.42 -17.89
N MET A 241 2.66 25.12 -16.76
CA MET A 241 2.91 24.54 -15.43
C MET A 241 2.02 23.35 -15.15
N LEU A 242 0.71 23.45 -15.43
CA LEU A 242 -0.25 22.37 -15.21
C LEU A 242 0.02 21.18 -16.14
N LEU A 243 0.29 21.42 -17.41
CA LEU A 243 0.63 20.36 -18.36
C LEU A 243 1.92 19.64 -17.98
N GLU A 244 2.94 20.38 -17.54
CA GLU A 244 4.19 19.79 -17.05
C GLU A 244 3.95 18.93 -15.79
N LEU A 245 3.14 19.42 -14.83
CA LEU A 245 2.75 18.66 -13.66
C LEU A 245 2.03 17.36 -14.01
N LEU A 246 0.99 17.44 -14.85
CA LEU A 246 0.16 16.29 -15.22
C LEU A 246 0.92 15.26 -16.06
N SER A 247 1.77 15.71 -16.99
CA SER A 247 2.57 14.80 -17.81
C SER A 247 3.57 13.98 -16.99
N TYR A 248 4.12 14.60 -15.94
CA TYR A 248 5.03 13.91 -15.02
C TYR A 248 4.29 12.98 -14.06
N ALA A 249 3.16 13.43 -13.52
CA ALA A 249 2.41 12.72 -12.51
C ALA A 249 1.60 11.54 -13.06
N GLY A 250 1.05 11.67 -14.28
CA GLY A 250 0.09 10.71 -14.84
C GLY A 250 0.52 9.23 -14.77
N PRO A 251 1.68 8.83 -15.30
CA PRO A 251 2.11 7.45 -15.27
C PRO A 251 2.24 6.85 -13.86
N PHE A 252 2.64 7.67 -12.87
CA PHE A 252 2.74 7.23 -11.47
C PHE A 252 1.37 6.91 -10.88
N VAL A 253 0.36 7.73 -11.22
CA VAL A 253 -1.02 7.52 -10.77
C VAL A 253 -1.55 6.19 -11.29
N PHE A 254 -1.43 5.93 -12.60
CA PHE A 254 -1.90 4.68 -13.18
C PHE A 254 -1.27 3.45 -12.52
N VAL A 255 0.04 3.46 -12.30
CA VAL A 255 0.73 2.36 -11.60
C VAL A 255 0.22 2.19 -10.17
N SER A 256 -0.05 3.29 -9.45
CA SER A 256 -0.56 3.22 -8.07
C SER A 256 -2.01 2.72 -7.99
N LEU A 257 -2.78 2.88 -9.06
CA LEU A 257 -4.15 2.39 -9.18
C LEU A 257 -4.24 0.88 -9.45
N ALA A 258 -3.14 0.20 -9.78
CA ALA A 258 -3.18 -1.21 -10.14
C ALA A 258 -3.94 -2.06 -9.11
N ILE A 259 -3.52 -2.04 -7.85
CA ILE A 259 -4.15 -2.84 -6.78
C ILE A 259 -5.63 -2.43 -6.55
N PRO A 260 -5.98 -1.13 -6.36
CA PRO A 260 -7.37 -0.73 -6.22
C PRO A 260 -8.27 -1.10 -7.40
N LEU A 261 -7.78 -1.03 -8.65
CA LEU A 261 -8.56 -1.43 -9.83
C LEU A 261 -8.83 -2.93 -9.86
N TYR A 262 -7.86 -3.76 -9.45
CA TYR A 262 -8.08 -5.20 -9.31
C TYR A 262 -9.13 -5.50 -8.24
N GLN A 263 -9.09 -4.80 -7.09
CA GLN A 263 -10.11 -4.94 -6.05
C GLN A 263 -11.50 -4.46 -6.52
N LEU A 264 -11.57 -3.41 -7.34
CA LEU A 264 -12.83 -2.93 -7.91
C LEU A 264 -13.47 -3.97 -8.85
N VAL A 265 -12.67 -4.70 -9.64
CA VAL A 265 -13.18 -5.82 -10.45
C VAL A 265 -13.80 -6.88 -9.55
N ASP A 266 -13.15 -7.20 -8.43
CA ASP A 266 -13.69 -8.17 -7.47
C ASP A 266 -15.00 -7.68 -6.85
N GLU A 267 -15.07 -6.42 -6.48
CA GLU A 267 -16.22 -5.78 -5.86
C GLU A 267 -17.47 -5.85 -6.78
N PHE A 268 -17.29 -5.61 -8.09
CA PHE A 268 -18.39 -5.66 -9.04
C PHE A 268 -18.81 -7.06 -9.48
N THR A 269 -17.94 -8.05 -9.31
CA THR A 269 -18.20 -9.39 -9.86
C THR A 269 -18.47 -10.42 -8.78
N PHE A 270 -17.82 -10.35 -7.62
CA PHE A 270 -17.81 -11.42 -6.65
C PHE A 270 -19.21 -11.75 -6.12
N ASN A 271 -19.90 -10.80 -5.52
CA ASN A 271 -21.22 -11.04 -4.93
C ASN A 271 -22.24 -11.55 -5.97
N ARG A 272 -22.26 -10.95 -7.16
CA ARG A 272 -23.17 -11.36 -8.25
C ARG A 272 -22.91 -12.77 -8.73
N VAL A 273 -21.62 -13.13 -8.88
CA VAL A 273 -21.27 -14.48 -9.33
C VAL A 273 -21.57 -15.49 -8.25
N MET A 274 -21.31 -15.18 -6.97
CA MET A 274 -21.67 -16.03 -5.83
C MET A 274 -23.19 -16.24 -5.75
N GLU A 275 -23.98 -15.19 -5.98
CA GLU A 275 -25.44 -15.28 -6.06
C GLU A 275 -25.87 -16.19 -7.23
N SER A 276 -25.26 -16.06 -8.41
CA SER A 276 -25.57 -16.88 -9.59
C SER A 276 -25.31 -18.39 -9.40
N ILE A 277 -24.50 -18.76 -8.42
CA ILE A 277 -24.22 -20.17 -8.03
C ILE A 277 -24.91 -20.57 -6.71
N ASN A 278 -25.93 -19.81 -6.28
CA ASN A 278 -26.70 -20.02 -5.05
C ASN A 278 -25.87 -20.01 -3.76
N LYS A 279 -24.78 -19.23 -3.72
CA LYS A 279 -23.90 -19.04 -2.55
C LYS A 279 -23.76 -17.55 -2.18
N GLY A 280 -24.76 -16.74 -2.50
CA GLY A 280 -24.83 -15.32 -2.14
C GLY A 280 -25.11 -15.05 -0.66
N GLY A 281 -25.45 -13.81 -0.35
CA GLY A 281 -25.84 -13.35 0.98
C GLY A 281 -24.67 -13.21 1.96
N ASP A 282 -24.96 -13.41 3.25
CA ASP A 282 -23.98 -13.22 4.33
C ASP A 282 -22.71 -14.05 4.14
N PHE A 283 -22.84 -15.23 3.53
CA PHE A 283 -21.69 -16.08 3.24
C PHE A 283 -20.71 -15.39 2.28
N ALA A 284 -21.20 -14.82 1.17
CA ALA A 284 -20.36 -14.10 0.21
C ALA A 284 -19.77 -12.81 0.82
N HIS A 285 -20.57 -12.05 1.58
CA HIS A 285 -20.09 -10.85 2.28
C HIS A 285 -19.00 -11.16 3.30
N ASN A 286 -19.12 -12.26 4.04
CA ASN A 286 -18.10 -12.73 4.98
C ASN A 286 -16.79 -13.07 4.25
N LEU A 287 -16.83 -13.84 3.17
CA LEU A 287 -15.65 -14.18 2.36
C LEU A 287 -14.98 -12.93 1.79
N PHE A 288 -15.79 -12.01 1.25
CA PHE A 288 -15.29 -10.75 0.68
C PHE A 288 -14.59 -9.88 1.73
N SER A 289 -15.16 -9.79 2.94
CA SER A 289 -14.58 -9.07 4.07
C SER A 289 -13.24 -9.68 4.48
N ILE A 290 -13.18 -11.00 4.63
CA ILE A 290 -11.95 -11.70 5.02
C ILE A 290 -10.85 -11.45 3.98
N LEU A 291 -11.17 -11.47 2.69
CA LEU A 291 -10.19 -11.21 1.63
C LEU A 291 -9.76 -9.75 1.59
N ASN A 292 -10.71 -8.80 1.46
CA ASN A 292 -10.41 -7.41 1.11
C ASN A 292 -10.16 -6.51 2.31
N MET A 293 -10.86 -6.71 3.42
CA MET A 293 -10.66 -5.88 4.61
C MET A 293 -9.53 -6.41 5.49
N TYR A 294 -9.55 -7.69 5.84
CA TYR A 294 -8.62 -8.27 6.82
C TYR A 294 -7.39 -8.87 6.16
N GLY A 295 -7.56 -9.79 5.22
CA GLY A 295 -6.48 -10.46 4.52
C GLY A 295 -5.60 -9.51 3.73
N HIS A 296 -6.22 -8.59 2.97
CA HIS A 296 -5.48 -7.61 2.19
C HIS A 296 -4.58 -6.72 3.07
N LYS A 297 -5.04 -6.32 4.25
CA LYS A 297 -4.23 -5.52 5.19
C LYS A 297 -3.00 -6.29 5.67
N LEU A 298 -3.15 -7.59 5.97
CA LEU A 298 -2.03 -8.42 6.41
C LEU A 298 -0.98 -8.59 5.30
N ILE A 299 -1.41 -8.90 4.08
CA ILE A 299 -0.47 -9.09 2.97
C ILE A 299 0.20 -7.80 2.50
N MET A 300 -0.41 -6.64 2.75
CA MET A 300 0.19 -5.34 2.42
C MET A 300 1.36 -4.98 3.34
N ILE A 301 1.56 -5.66 4.47
CA ILE A 301 2.72 -5.43 5.35
C ILE A 301 4.03 -5.65 4.58
N PRO A 302 4.33 -6.86 4.05
CA PRO A 302 5.53 -7.08 3.26
C PRO A 302 5.57 -6.24 1.96
N VAL A 303 4.43 -5.98 1.31
CA VAL A 303 4.37 -5.15 0.09
C VAL A 303 4.76 -3.70 0.36
N SER A 304 4.47 -3.19 1.56
CA SER A 304 4.81 -1.80 1.92
C SER A 304 6.31 -1.51 1.87
N LEU A 305 7.15 -2.52 2.15
CA LEU A 305 8.60 -2.42 2.01
C LEU A 305 9.02 -2.21 0.55
N ALA A 306 8.37 -2.92 -0.38
CA ALA A 306 8.62 -2.77 -1.82
C ALA A 306 8.22 -1.37 -2.31
N THR A 307 7.11 -0.83 -1.82
CA THR A 307 6.65 0.52 -2.17
C THR A 307 7.65 1.60 -1.71
N ALA A 308 8.10 1.51 -0.46
CA ALA A 308 9.08 2.44 0.09
C ALA A 308 10.41 2.38 -0.67
N PHE A 309 10.86 1.17 -1.02
CA PHE A 309 12.07 0.96 -1.80
C PHE A 309 11.95 1.47 -3.23
N GLY A 310 10.80 1.26 -3.88
CA GLY A 310 10.51 1.74 -5.24
C GLY A 310 10.69 3.25 -5.39
N LEU A 311 10.27 4.05 -4.40
CA LEU A 311 10.40 5.51 -4.42
C LEU A 311 11.87 5.97 -4.46
N THR A 312 12.78 5.26 -3.79
CA THR A 312 14.22 5.58 -3.79
C THR A 312 14.94 5.04 -5.01
N LEU A 313 14.37 4.02 -5.64
CA LEU A 313 14.96 3.34 -6.79
C LEU A 313 14.89 4.17 -8.07
N VAL A 314 13.77 4.87 -8.31
CA VAL A 314 13.56 5.66 -9.54
C VAL A 314 14.70 6.65 -9.82
N PRO A 315 15.08 7.57 -8.91
CA PRO A 315 16.16 8.52 -9.18
C PRO A 315 17.51 7.82 -9.41
N THR A 316 17.81 6.77 -8.65
CA THR A 316 19.07 6.02 -8.75
C THR A 316 19.22 5.33 -10.11
N ILE A 317 18.15 4.69 -10.59
CA ILE A 317 18.10 4.06 -11.92
C ILE A 317 18.21 5.13 -13.02
N THR A 318 17.49 6.25 -12.86
CA THR A 318 17.51 7.34 -13.85
C THR A 318 18.91 7.93 -14.03
N GLU A 319 19.64 8.14 -12.93
CA GLU A 319 21.03 8.65 -12.97
C GLU A 319 21.93 7.72 -13.79
N SER A 320 21.96 6.42 -13.46
CA SER A 320 22.81 5.45 -14.17
C SER A 320 22.38 5.23 -15.62
N PHE A 321 21.08 5.29 -15.92
CA PHE A 321 20.54 5.15 -17.26
C PHE A 321 20.92 6.37 -18.14
N THR A 322 20.79 7.58 -17.60
CA THR A 322 21.14 8.83 -18.29
C THR A 322 22.65 8.95 -18.52
N ALA A 323 23.45 8.53 -17.54
CA ALA A 323 24.91 8.45 -17.67
C ALA A 323 25.39 7.34 -18.62
N LYS A 324 24.48 6.51 -19.17
CA LYS A 324 24.78 5.34 -20.01
C LYS A 324 25.72 4.33 -19.34
N ASP A 325 25.79 4.33 -18.00
CA ASP A 325 26.54 3.35 -17.22
C ASP A 325 25.77 2.04 -17.10
N HIS A 326 25.84 1.22 -18.14
CA HIS A 326 25.15 -0.08 -18.20
C HIS A 326 25.59 -1.04 -17.10
N LYS A 327 26.83 -0.95 -16.61
CA LYS A 327 27.35 -1.83 -15.54
C LYS A 327 26.68 -1.51 -14.21
N GLN A 328 26.66 -0.22 -13.86
CA GLN A 328 26.01 0.26 -12.63
C GLN A 328 24.50 0.06 -12.70
N LEU A 329 23.86 0.33 -13.85
CA LEU A 329 22.43 0.10 -14.08
C LEU A 329 22.04 -1.37 -13.86
N ASN A 330 22.78 -2.30 -14.48
CA ASN A 330 22.53 -3.74 -14.30
C ASN A 330 22.72 -4.19 -12.83
N LYS A 331 23.73 -3.65 -12.15
CA LYS A 331 23.96 -3.91 -10.73
C LYS A 331 22.79 -3.43 -9.87
N GLN A 332 22.30 -2.21 -10.09
CA GLN A 332 21.19 -1.61 -9.37
C GLN A 332 19.89 -2.37 -9.59
N ILE A 333 19.54 -2.71 -10.84
CA ILE A 333 18.35 -3.52 -11.17
C ILE A 333 18.42 -4.89 -10.47
N SER A 334 19.57 -5.58 -10.58
CA SER A 334 19.75 -6.89 -9.97
C SER A 334 19.64 -6.83 -8.45
N GLN A 335 20.28 -5.85 -7.81
CA GLN A 335 20.24 -5.66 -6.37
C GLN A 335 18.82 -5.35 -5.89
N SER A 336 18.08 -4.50 -6.61
CA SER A 336 16.71 -4.13 -6.26
C SER A 336 15.77 -5.32 -6.27
N LEU A 337 15.82 -6.13 -7.31
CA LEU A 337 15.00 -7.35 -7.41
C LEU A 337 15.37 -8.35 -6.30
N GLN A 338 16.66 -8.52 -6.00
CA GLN A 338 17.13 -9.42 -4.95
C GLN A 338 16.71 -8.94 -3.56
N ILE A 339 16.79 -7.63 -3.25
CA ILE A 339 16.36 -7.08 -1.95
C ILE A 339 14.87 -7.35 -1.73
N ILE A 340 14.05 -7.09 -2.74
CA ILE A 340 12.60 -7.29 -2.61
C ILE A 340 12.27 -8.77 -2.43
N ILE A 341 12.87 -9.67 -3.21
CA ILE A 341 12.65 -11.11 -3.06
C ILE A 341 13.15 -11.59 -1.69
N PHE A 342 14.32 -11.12 -1.25
CA PHE A 342 14.93 -11.49 0.03
C PHE A 342 14.05 -11.10 1.23
N LEU A 343 13.38 -9.94 1.19
CA LEU A 343 12.55 -9.46 2.28
C LEU A 343 11.11 -9.97 2.20
N THR A 344 10.54 -10.01 0.98
CA THR A 344 9.11 -10.32 0.82
C THR A 344 8.83 -11.81 0.77
N LEU A 345 9.69 -12.62 0.12
CA LEU A 345 9.42 -14.04 -0.06
C LEU A 345 9.27 -14.79 1.28
N PRO A 346 10.19 -14.65 2.27
CA PRO A 346 10.02 -15.30 3.57
C PRO A 346 8.80 -14.77 4.33
N ALA A 347 8.49 -13.47 4.22
CA ALA A 347 7.35 -12.88 4.91
C ALA A 347 6.01 -13.40 4.37
N VAL A 348 5.86 -13.53 3.04
CA VAL A 348 4.59 -13.99 2.44
C VAL A 348 4.39 -15.49 2.61
N PHE A 349 5.43 -16.30 2.48
CA PHE A 349 5.33 -17.75 2.73
C PHE A 349 5.22 -18.05 4.22
N GLY A 350 5.91 -17.28 5.07
CA GLY A 350 5.74 -17.33 6.51
C GLY A 350 4.30 -17.05 6.91
N LEU A 351 3.70 -15.95 6.41
CA LEU A 351 2.30 -15.62 6.67
C LEU A 351 1.34 -16.70 6.16
N SER A 352 1.62 -17.28 4.99
CA SER A 352 0.84 -18.41 4.44
C SER A 352 0.81 -19.61 5.40
N MET A 353 1.96 -19.95 5.99
CA MET A 353 2.07 -21.09 6.92
C MET A 353 1.41 -20.82 8.28
N VAL A 354 1.49 -19.59 8.77
CA VAL A 354 0.87 -19.21 10.05
C VAL A 354 -0.54 -18.62 9.90
N ALA A 355 -1.20 -18.81 8.76
CA ALA A 355 -2.50 -18.20 8.45
C ALA A 355 -3.57 -18.51 9.53
N GLY A 356 -3.71 -19.76 9.96
CA GLY A 356 -4.65 -20.16 11.01
C GLY A 356 -4.35 -19.47 12.36
N PRO A 357 -3.17 -19.68 12.96
CA PRO A 357 -2.78 -18.98 14.18
C PRO A 357 -2.86 -17.46 14.08
N ALA A 358 -2.53 -16.87 12.92
CA ALA A 358 -2.63 -15.44 12.71
C ALA A 358 -4.07 -14.93 12.77
N ILE A 359 -5.00 -15.64 12.14
CA ILE A 359 -6.43 -15.31 12.21
C ILE A 359 -6.94 -15.45 13.62
N GLY A 360 -6.71 -16.60 14.28
CA GLY A 360 -7.15 -16.83 15.64
C GLY A 360 -6.63 -15.79 16.63
N ALA A 361 -5.36 -15.39 16.50
CA ALA A 361 -4.75 -14.37 17.34
C ALA A 361 -5.33 -12.96 17.11
N LEU A 362 -5.59 -12.59 15.86
CA LEU A 362 -5.90 -11.22 15.46
C LEU A 362 -7.41 -10.95 15.38
N PHE A 363 -8.19 -11.91 14.87
CA PHE A 363 -9.60 -11.73 14.57
C PHE A 363 -10.54 -12.66 15.39
N GLY A 364 -9.98 -13.65 16.08
CA GLY A 364 -10.74 -14.61 16.87
C GLY A 364 -10.82 -15.99 16.22
N VAL A 365 -11.12 -16.99 17.05
CA VAL A 365 -11.09 -18.41 16.62
C VAL A 365 -12.27 -18.79 15.73
N GLU A 366 -13.36 -18.04 15.81
CA GLU A 366 -14.63 -18.33 15.12
C GLU A 366 -14.52 -18.28 13.58
N ILE A 367 -13.56 -17.52 13.07
CA ILE A 367 -13.35 -17.37 11.62
C ILE A 367 -12.13 -18.11 11.07
N ILE A 368 -11.48 -18.95 11.89
CA ILE A 368 -10.27 -19.70 11.49
C ILE A 368 -10.59 -20.59 10.28
N ASP A 369 -11.66 -21.36 10.33
CA ASP A 369 -12.00 -22.32 9.27
C ASP A 369 -12.22 -21.64 7.93
N THR A 370 -12.90 -20.51 7.92
CA THR A 370 -13.18 -19.75 6.70
C THR A 370 -11.96 -18.94 6.23
N GLY A 371 -11.25 -18.31 7.16
CA GLY A 371 -10.21 -17.35 6.84
C GLY A 371 -8.82 -17.95 6.60
N LYS A 372 -8.49 -19.07 7.24
CA LYS A 372 -7.20 -19.76 7.11
C LYS A 372 -6.84 -20.02 5.65
N GLY A 373 -7.75 -20.66 4.92
CA GLY A 373 -7.55 -20.98 3.50
C GLY A 373 -7.36 -19.72 2.65
N ILE A 374 -8.19 -18.68 2.89
CA ILE A 374 -8.12 -17.43 2.14
C ILE A 374 -6.73 -16.80 2.29
N ILE A 375 -6.25 -16.62 3.52
CA ILE A 375 -4.94 -16.00 3.78
C ILE A 375 -3.81 -16.91 3.29
N GLN A 376 -3.93 -18.23 3.46
CA GLN A 376 -2.94 -19.19 3.02
C GLN A 376 -2.65 -19.08 1.52
N TYR A 377 -3.68 -18.94 0.69
CA TYR A 377 -3.53 -18.78 -0.76
C TYR A 377 -3.29 -17.34 -1.20
N TYR A 378 -3.78 -16.35 -0.44
CA TYR A 378 -3.63 -14.95 -0.81
C TYR A 378 -2.25 -14.38 -0.44
N ALA A 379 -1.64 -14.83 0.66
CA ALA A 379 -0.34 -14.30 1.08
C ALA A 379 0.76 -14.47 0.01
N PRO A 380 0.91 -15.59 -0.70
CA PRO A 380 1.89 -15.71 -1.78
C PRO A 380 1.70 -14.71 -2.93
N ILE A 381 0.48 -14.24 -3.18
CA ILE A 381 0.20 -13.24 -4.23
C ILE A 381 0.88 -11.90 -3.90
N ALA A 382 1.12 -11.61 -2.64
CA ALA A 382 1.79 -10.37 -2.22
C ALA A 382 3.21 -10.21 -2.81
N ILE A 383 3.92 -11.31 -3.14
CA ILE A 383 5.20 -11.22 -3.86
C ILE A 383 5.01 -10.61 -5.26
N LEU A 384 3.90 -10.92 -5.92
CA LEU A 384 3.59 -10.36 -7.23
C LEU A 384 3.29 -8.86 -7.13
N PHE A 385 2.56 -8.41 -6.10
CA PHE A 385 2.35 -6.97 -5.85
C PHE A 385 3.68 -6.23 -5.63
N ALA A 386 4.58 -6.82 -4.84
CA ALA A 386 5.89 -6.26 -4.57
C ALA A 386 6.77 -6.20 -5.83
N LEU A 387 6.81 -7.28 -6.62
CA LEU A 387 7.56 -7.34 -7.87
C LEU A 387 6.99 -6.39 -8.93
N PHE A 388 5.66 -6.30 -9.05
CA PHE A 388 5.03 -5.32 -9.95
C PHE A 388 5.45 -3.89 -9.59
N THR A 389 5.38 -3.52 -8.31
CA THR A 389 5.75 -2.18 -7.82
C THR A 389 7.21 -1.84 -8.18
N VAL A 390 8.13 -2.77 -7.93
CA VAL A 390 9.57 -2.54 -8.19
C VAL A 390 9.87 -2.55 -9.69
N THR A 391 9.28 -3.46 -10.47
CA THR A 391 9.50 -3.48 -11.93
C THR A 391 8.92 -2.24 -12.61
N ALA A 392 7.76 -1.75 -12.15
CA ALA A 392 7.20 -0.49 -12.62
C ALA A 392 8.11 0.71 -12.27
N ALA A 393 8.70 0.74 -11.06
CA ALA A 393 9.68 1.76 -10.68
C ALA A 393 10.95 1.70 -11.54
N ILE A 394 11.44 0.51 -11.88
CA ILE A 394 12.56 0.34 -12.81
C ILE A 394 12.21 0.90 -14.19
N LEU A 395 11.02 0.58 -14.73
CA LEU A 395 10.56 1.12 -16.02
C LEU A 395 10.45 2.65 -16.00
N GLN A 396 10.02 3.24 -14.90
CA GLN A 396 10.00 4.69 -14.72
C GLN A 396 11.42 5.26 -14.71
N GLY A 397 12.35 4.60 -14.02
CA GLY A 397 13.76 5.03 -13.96
C GLY A 397 14.47 4.98 -15.31
N ILE A 398 14.13 4.05 -16.20
CA ILE A 398 14.68 3.97 -17.58
C ILE A 398 13.84 4.73 -18.63
N ASN A 399 12.97 5.66 -18.17
CA ASN A 399 12.08 6.47 -19.03
C ASN A 399 11.12 5.65 -19.93
N GLN A 400 10.72 4.47 -19.46
CA GLN A 400 9.78 3.59 -20.16
C GLN A 400 8.46 3.43 -19.38
N GLN A 401 8.02 4.45 -18.66
CA GLN A 401 6.84 4.45 -17.79
C GLN A 401 5.54 4.06 -18.51
N ARG A 402 5.41 4.36 -19.81
CA ARG A 402 4.25 3.98 -20.62
C ARG A 402 4.03 2.46 -20.68
N PHE A 403 5.11 1.69 -20.68
CA PHE A 403 5.00 0.22 -20.69
C PHE A 403 4.55 -0.32 -19.33
N ALA A 404 4.87 0.34 -18.21
CA ALA A 404 4.30 -0.02 -16.92
C ALA A 404 2.78 0.17 -16.89
N VAL A 405 2.27 1.21 -17.55
CA VAL A 405 0.82 1.44 -17.72
C VAL A 405 0.22 0.37 -18.62
N TYR A 406 0.85 0.04 -19.76
CA TYR A 406 0.35 -1.02 -20.67
C TYR A 406 0.33 -2.39 -19.99
N SER A 407 1.37 -2.72 -19.22
CA SER A 407 1.42 -3.98 -18.47
C SER A 407 0.30 -4.09 -17.44
N MET A 408 0.02 -2.99 -16.72
CA MET A 408 -1.06 -2.91 -15.76
C MET A 408 -2.42 -3.16 -16.42
N PHE A 409 -2.71 -2.44 -17.51
CA PHE A 409 -3.98 -2.62 -18.23
C PHE A 409 -4.10 -4.02 -18.85
N GLY A 410 -3.02 -4.58 -19.42
CA GLY A 410 -3.01 -5.94 -19.94
C GLY A 410 -3.33 -6.97 -18.85
N GLY A 411 -2.71 -6.84 -17.68
CA GLY A 411 -3.01 -7.69 -16.53
C GLY A 411 -4.43 -7.51 -15.99
N LEU A 412 -4.94 -6.27 -15.96
CA LEU A 412 -6.32 -5.97 -15.55
C LEU A 412 -7.35 -6.58 -16.51
N ILE A 413 -7.13 -6.48 -17.81
CA ILE A 413 -7.98 -7.11 -18.83
C ILE A 413 -7.99 -8.63 -18.63
N LEU A 414 -6.83 -9.25 -18.44
CA LEU A 414 -6.73 -10.68 -18.16
C LEU A 414 -7.52 -11.05 -16.90
N LYS A 415 -7.40 -10.26 -15.83
CA LYS A 415 -8.19 -10.45 -14.61
C LYS A 415 -9.69 -10.37 -14.88
N ILE A 416 -10.17 -9.35 -15.61
CA ILE A 416 -11.59 -9.19 -15.94
C ILE A 416 -12.13 -10.43 -16.67
N ILE A 417 -11.37 -10.94 -17.63
CA ILE A 417 -11.75 -12.14 -18.41
C ILE A 417 -11.80 -13.39 -17.52
N LEU A 418 -10.82 -13.57 -16.64
CA LEU A 418 -10.69 -14.77 -15.82
C LEU A 418 -11.53 -14.74 -14.55
N ASN A 419 -11.92 -13.56 -14.04
CA ASN A 419 -12.53 -13.43 -12.72
C ASN A 419 -13.85 -14.22 -12.61
N ILE A 420 -14.76 -13.99 -13.54
CA ILE A 420 -16.09 -14.64 -13.51
C ILE A 420 -15.96 -16.17 -13.64
N PRO A 421 -15.27 -16.74 -14.63
CA PRO A 421 -15.08 -18.19 -14.72
C PRO A 421 -14.45 -18.79 -13.47
N LEU A 422 -13.38 -18.18 -12.96
CA LEU A 422 -12.67 -18.73 -11.80
C LEU A 422 -13.49 -18.64 -10.51
N ILE A 423 -14.28 -17.59 -10.31
CA ILE A 423 -15.19 -17.50 -9.16
C ILE A 423 -16.25 -18.61 -9.23
N LYS A 424 -16.82 -18.90 -10.40
CA LYS A 424 -17.82 -19.96 -10.56
C LYS A 424 -17.29 -21.34 -10.16
N PHE A 425 -16.01 -21.63 -10.46
CA PHE A 425 -15.40 -22.94 -10.17
C PHE A 425 -14.75 -23.01 -8.78
N PHE A 426 -14.18 -21.90 -8.30
CA PHE A 426 -13.31 -21.89 -7.12
C PHE A 426 -13.74 -20.85 -6.06
N GLU A 427 -14.88 -20.18 -6.23
CA GLU A 427 -15.42 -19.20 -5.30
C GLU A 427 -14.40 -18.09 -4.98
N ILE A 428 -14.14 -17.82 -3.69
CA ILE A 428 -13.18 -16.79 -3.26
C ILE A 428 -11.74 -17.07 -3.73
N TYR A 429 -11.36 -18.34 -3.87
CA TYR A 429 -10.04 -18.72 -4.40
C TYR A 429 -9.90 -18.34 -5.87
N GLY A 430 -11.00 -18.33 -6.63
CA GLY A 430 -11.03 -17.85 -8.00
C GLY A 430 -10.61 -16.39 -8.13
N VAL A 431 -11.04 -15.54 -7.20
CA VAL A 431 -10.61 -14.14 -7.11
C VAL A 431 -9.10 -14.02 -6.92
N ILE A 432 -8.55 -14.85 -6.00
CA ILE A 432 -7.11 -14.87 -5.68
C ILE A 432 -6.30 -15.30 -6.91
N TRP A 433 -6.72 -16.36 -7.58
CA TRP A 433 -6.03 -16.88 -8.78
C TRP A 433 -6.10 -15.90 -9.95
N ALA A 434 -7.26 -15.29 -10.21
CA ALA A 434 -7.42 -14.27 -11.26
C ALA A 434 -6.49 -13.07 -11.01
N THR A 435 -6.40 -12.63 -9.75
CA THR A 435 -5.48 -11.56 -9.34
C THR A 435 -4.02 -11.95 -9.57
N GLY A 436 -3.64 -13.17 -9.16
CA GLY A 436 -2.30 -13.69 -9.36
C GLY A 436 -1.91 -13.78 -10.83
N MET A 437 -2.78 -14.31 -11.70
CA MET A 437 -2.53 -14.41 -13.13
C MET A 437 -2.39 -13.02 -13.79
N GLY A 438 -3.24 -12.06 -13.44
CA GLY A 438 -3.15 -10.70 -13.96
C GLY A 438 -1.84 -10.00 -13.59
N PHE A 439 -1.42 -10.07 -12.32
CA PHE A 439 -0.14 -9.48 -11.89
C PHE A 439 1.05 -10.24 -12.47
N LEU A 440 0.98 -11.56 -12.58
CA LEU A 440 2.03 -12.35 -13.22
C LEU A 440 2.25 -11.92 -14.68
N PHE A 441 1.17 -11.76 -15.44
CA PHE A 441 1.24 -11.21 -16.80
C PHE A 441 1.94 -9.84 -16.81
N SER A 442 1.52 -8.94 -15.95
CA SER A 442 2.10 -7.59 -15.86
C SER A 442 3.60 -7.61 -15.57
N ILE A 443 4.04 -8.50 -14.65
CA ILE A 443 5.45 -8.64 -14.28
C ILE A 443 6.27 -9.23 -15.42
N LEU A 444 5.77 -10.26 -16.07
CA LEU A 444 6.45 -10.89 -17.22
C LEU A 444 6.62 -9.88 -18.37
N PHE A 445 5.59 -9.08 -18.64
CA PHE A 445 5.68 -7.99 -19.60
C PHE A 445 6.71 -6.93 -19.18
N ASN A 446 6.70 -6.50 -17.93
CA ASN A 446 7.70 -5.57 -17.40
C ASN A 446 9.13 -6.14 -17.53
N PHE A 447 9.34 -7.41 -17.22
CA PHE A 447 10.64 -8.06 -17.38
C PHE A 447 11.09 -8.11 -18.83
N TRP A 448 10.18 -8.37 -19.77
CA TRP A 448 10.47 -8.32 -21.19
C TRP A 448 10.95 -6.91 -21.61
N VAL A 449 10.25 -5.85 -21.16
CA VAL A 449 10.63 -4.47 -21.47
C VAL A 449 11.98 -4.10 -20.84
N ILE A 450 12.21 -4.48 -19.56
CA ILE A 450 13.49 -4.24 -18.88
C ILE A 450 14.63 -4.94 -19.62
N LYS A 451 14.44 -6.18 -20.06
CA LYS A 451 15.43 -6.91 -20.87
C LYS A 451 15.75 -6.18 -22.17
N LYS A 452 14.73 -5.68 -22.86
CA LYS A 452 14.85 -5.00 -24.16
C LYS A 452 15.57 -3.64 -24.04
N TYR A 453 15.15 -2.78 -23.12
CA TYR A 453 15.60 -1.38 -23.05
C TYR A 453 16.80 -1.17 -22.14
N ALA A 454 16.89 -1.88 -21.01
CA ALA A 454 18.06 -1.82 -20.13
C ALA A 454 19.16 -2.84 -20.49
N LYS A 455 18.93 -3.73 -21.47
CA LYS A 455 19.81 -4.86 -21.84
C LYS A 455 20.19 -5.72 -20.63
N PHE A 456 19.23 -5.88 -19.69
CA PHE A 456 19.45 -6.57 -18.42
C PHE A 456 19.57 -8.09 -18.59
N ARG A 457 20.51 -8.70 -17.87
CA ARG A 457 20.73 -10.15 -17.84
C ARG A 457 20.23 -10.75 -16.53
N PHE A 458 19.14 -11.54 -16.60
CA PHE A 458 18.47 -12.10 -15.43
C PHE A 458 19.22 -13.25 -14.74
N ASN A 459 20.17 -13.93 -15.42
CA ASN A 459 20.79 -15.18 -14.96
C ASN A 459 21.33 -15.10 -13.52
N PHE A 460 22.00 -14.01 -13.19
CA PHE A 460 22.58 -13.82 -11.85
C PHE A 460 21.49 -13.59 -10.78
N THR A 461 20.48 -12.80 -11.12
CA THR A 461 19.34 -12.54 -10.23
C THR A 461 18.55 -13.82 -9.98
N ILE A 462 18.27 -14.60 -11.02
CA ILE A 462 17.54 -15.89 -10.92
C ILE A 462 18.29 -16.86 -10.01
N ARG A 463 19.60 -17.06 -10.19
CA ARG A 463 20.39 -17.98 -9.34
C ARG A 463 20.31 -17.61 -7.85
N ARG A 464 20.39 -16.32 -7.53
CA ARG A 464 20.28 -15.88 -6.13
C ARG A 464 18.86 -15.95 -5.60
N SER A 465 17.87 -15.67 -6.43
CA SER A 465 16.45 -15.81 -6.07
C SER A 465 16.09 -17.28 -5.80
N LEU A 466 16.66 -18.23 -6.56
CA LEU A 466 16.51 -19.67 -6.29
C LEU A 466 17.14 -20.06 -4.94
N LEU A 467 18.30 -19.51 -4.59
CA LEU A 467 18.90 -19.75 -3.27
C LEU A 467 18.02 -19.21 -2.14
N ILE A 468 17.45 -18.01 -2.31
CA ILE A 468 16.48 -17.45 -1.37
C ILE A 468 15.26 -18.38 -1.25
N ALA A 469 14.74 -18.87 -2.37
CA ALA A 469 13.60 -19.80 -2.38
C ALA A 469 13.90 -21.10 -1.63
N ILE A 470 15.12 -21.65 -1.75
CA ILE A 470 15.56 -22.81 -0.96
C ILE A 470 15.56 -22.51 0.54
N PHE A 471 16.09 -21.33 0.96
CA PHE A 471 16.07 -20.94 2.36
C PHE A 471 14.65 -20.76 2.90
N VAL A 472 13.75 -20.22 2.07
CA VAL A 472 12.34 -20.09 2.42
C VAL A 472 11.67 -21.46 2.52
N ALA A 473 12.01 -22.42 1.64
CA ALA A 473 11.49 -23.79 1.73
C ALA A 473 11.92 -24.47 3.04
N VAL A 474 13.17 -24.30 3.44
CA VAL A 474 13.67 -24.79 4.76
C VAL A 474 12.94 -24.11 5.90
N MET A 475 12.76 -22.78 5.83
CA MET A 475 12.01 -22.03 6.83
C MET A 475 10.57 -22.55 6.95
N VAL A 476 9.88 -22.77 5.84
CA VAL A 476 8.53 -23.32 5.79
C VAL A 476 8.47 -24.70 6.46
N ALA A 477 9.39 -25.59 6.14
CA ALA A 477 9.47 -26.92 6.75
C ALA A 477 9.68 -26.84 8.28
N VAL A 478 10.53 -25.93 8.74
CA VAL A 478 10.75 -25.72 10.19
C VAL A 478 9.51 -25.14 10.87
N VAL A 479 8.82 -24.20 10.24
CA VAL A 479 7.57 -23.65 10.78
C VAL A 479 6.49 -24.73 10.87
N GLN A 480 6.34 -25.57 9.84
CA GLN A 480 5.40 -26.69 9.88
C GLN A 480 5.74 -27.70 10.98
N LEU A 481 7.02 -28.05 11.11
CA LEU A 481 7.49 -28.94 12.18
C LEU A 481 7.22 -28.33 13.56
N ALA A 482 7.49 -27.05 13.76
CA ALA A 482 7.21 -26.36 15.01
C ALA A 482 5.70 -26.35 15.35
N GLN A 483 4.85 -26.09 14.37
CA GLN A 483 3.39 -26.15 14.57
C GLN A 483 2.92 -27.57 14.87
N TRP A 484 3.46 -28.57 14.19
CA TRP A 484 3.15 -29.97 14.44
C TRP A 484 3.57 -30.39 15.87
N LEU A 485 4.77 -30.03 16.32
CA LEU A 485 5.20 -30.30 17.69
C LEU A 485 4.36 -29.56 18.73
N LEU A 486 4.00 -28.31 18.46
CA LEU A 486 3.12 -27.54 19.34
C LEU A 486 1.71 -28.11 19.41
N SER A 487 1.20 -28.73 18.34
CA SER A 487 -0.16 -29.29 18.31
C SER A 487 -0.38 -30.43 19.31
N PHE A 488 0.68 -31.04 19.86
CA PHE A 488 0.54 -32.02 20.95
C PHE A 488 0.25 -31.37 22.31
N VAL A 489 0.54 -30.08 22.48
CA VAL A 489 0.41 -29.37 23.76
C VAL A 489 -0.59 -28.20 23.67
N VAL A 490 -0.59 -27.47 22.54
CA VAL A 490 -1.34 -26.24 22.34
C VAL A 490 -2.07 -26.26 21.01
N HIS A 491 -3.40 -26.30 21.04
CA HIS A 491 -4.24 -26.21 19.85
C HIS A 491 -4.66 -24.75 19.67
N TYR A 492 -4.20 -24.11 18.59
CA TYR A 492 -4.49 -22.68 18.31
C TYR A 492 -5.99 -22.42 18.06
N GLU A 493 -6.78 -23.45 17.75
CA GLU A 493 -8.23 -23.37 17.52
C GLU A 493 -9.03 -23.23 18.82
N ASN A 494 -8.46 -23.61 19.97
CA ASN A 494 -9.17 -23.61 21.25
C ASN A 494 -9.28 -22.23 21.91
N GLY A 495 -8.55 -21.22 21.43
CA GLY A 495 -8.64 -19.88 21.99
C GLY A 495 -7.59 -18.89 21.47
N ARG A 496 -7.89 -17.62 21.66
CA ARG A 496 -7.05 -16.51 21.17
C ARG A 496 -5.63 -16.53 21.77
N GLY A 497 -5.52 -16.84 23.09
CA GLY A 497 -4.21 -16.92 23.76
C GLY A 497 -3.32 -18.02 23.18
N GLN A 498 -3.91 -19.19 22.90
CA GLN A 498 -3.22 -20.31 22.28
C GLN A 498 -2.79 -19.99 20.84
N SER A 499 -3.65 -19.32 20.08
CA SER A 499 -3.29 -18.81 18.74
C SER A 499 -2.10 -17.85 18.79
N ILE A 500 -2.04 -16.93 19.78
CA ILE A 500 -0.91 -16.00 19.97
C ILE A 500 0.38 -16.77 20.26
N ILE A 501 0.35 -17.77 21.13
CA ILE A 501 1.53 -18.57 21.48
C ILE A 501 2.06 -19.30 20.24
N VAL A 502 1.19 -20.03 19.53
CA VAL A 502 1.57 -20.78 18.32
C VAL A 502 2.10 -19.83 17.24
N LEU A 503 1.47 -18.67 17.05
CA LEU A 503 1.92 -17.63 16.11
C LEU A 503 3.32 -17.12 16.47
N ALA A 504 3.54 -16.71 17.73
CA ALA A 504 4.80 -16.14 18.18
C ALA A 504 5.97 -17.14 18.07
N VAL A 505 5.75 -18.38 18.48
CA VAL A 505 6.75 -19.45 18.38
C VAL A 505 7.05 -19.76 16.91
N SER A 506 6.04 -19.90 16.06
CA SER A 506 6.20 -20.16 14.64
C SER A 506 6.99 -19.05 13.93
N ILE A 507 6.70 -17.77 14.24
CA ILE A 507 7.44 -16.62 13.70
C ILE A 507 8.89 -16.63 14.20
N ALA A 508 9.13 -16.89 15.49
CA ALA A 508 10.48 -16.91 16.07
C ALA A 508 11.36 -17.99 15.42
N PHE A 509 10.85 -19.22 15.27
CA PHE A 509 11.58 -20.29 14.60
C PHE A 509 11.79 -20.02 13.12
N GLY A 510 10.74 -19.60 12.41
CA GLY A 510 10.85 -19.30 10.99
C GLY A 510 11.83 -18.18 10.69
N ALA A 511 11.68 -17.03 11.34
CA ALA A 511 12.59 -15.90 11.18
C ALA A 511 14.01 -16.24 11.62
N GLY A 512 14.18 -16.96 12.74
CA GLY A 512 15.47 -17.40 13.26
C GLY A 512 16.23 -18.25 12.25
N VAL A 513 15.59 -19.28 11.70
CA VAL A 513 16.21 -20.19 10.71
C VAL A 513 16.54 -19.46 9.41
N TYR A 514 15.61 -18.65 8.88
CA TYR A 514 15.86 -17.90 7.66
C TYR A 514 17.02 -16.91 7.80
N LEU A 515 17.06 -16.15 8.89
CA LEU A 515 18.14 -15.21 9.17
C LEU A 515 19.47 -15.94 9.39
N TRP A 516 19.46 -17.05 10.13
CA TRP A 516 20.66 -17.86 10.36
C TRP A 516 21.24 -18.39 9.04
N LEU A 517 20.43 -18.99 8.16
CA LEU A 517 20.86 -19.45 6.83
C LEU A 517 21.40 -18.29 5.97
N SER A 518 20.73 -17.14 6.01
CA SER A 518 21.10 -15.96 5.23
C SER A 518 22.44 -15.36 5.68
N ILE A 519 22.75 -15.42 6.99
CA ILE A 519 24.01 -14.94 7.57
C ILE A 519 25.11 -15.96 7.29
N GLN A 520 24.88 -17.25 7.50
CA GLN A 520 25.89 -18.31 7.29
C GLN A 520 26.35 -18.39 5.84
N SER A 521 25.43 -18.17 4.88
CA SER A 521 25.75 -18.14 3.45
C SER A 521 26.35 -16.82 2.96
N ASN A 522 26.52 -15.82 3.82
CA ASN A 522 26.88 -14.43 3.47
C ASN A 522 25.92 -13.79 2.43
N LEU A 523 24.70 -14.33 2.30
CA LEU A 523 23.71 -13.83 1.34
C LEU A 523 23.17 -12.46 1.76
N ALA A 524 22.91 -12.28 3.07
CA ALA A 524 22.45 -11.02 3.62
C ALA A 524 23.44 -9.87 3.35
N ASP A 525 24.75 -10.10 3.57
CA ASP A 525 25.80 -9.10 3.32
C ASP A 525 25.93 -8.73 1.85
N ARG A 526 25.76 -9.73 0.96
CA ARG A 526 25.87 -9.53 -0.49
C ARG A 526 24.66 -8.79 -1.08
N ILE A 527 23.48 -8.93 -0.49
CA ILE A 527 22.24 -8.30 -0.95
C ILE A 527 22.07 -6.91 -0.34
N LEU A 528 22.21 -6.80 0.99
CA LEU A 528 21.96 -5.56 1.73
C LEU A 528 23.17 -4.60 1.73
N GLY A 529 24.36 -5.08 1.36
CA GLY A 529 25.56 -4.26 1.30
C GLY A 529 26.11 -3.85 2.69
N TYR A 530 25.53 -4.36 3.78
CA TYR A 530 25.98 -4.14 5.14
C TYR A 530 26.79 -5.36 5.62
N ARG A 531 28.02 -5.12 6.03
CA ARG A 531 28.75 -6.12 6.83
C ARG A 531 28.17 -6.08 8.23
N PHE A 532 27.45 -7.11 8.63
CA PHE A 532 27.00 -7.30 10.02
C PHE A 532 28.21 -7.54 10.93
N LYS A 533 28.95 -6.48 11.21
CA LYS A 533 30.16 -6.53 12.07
C LYS A 533 29.90 -7.08 13.48
N PHE A 534 28.64 -7.06 13.92
CA PHE A 534 28.27 -7.53 15.26
C PHE A 534 28.42 -9.06 15.46
N LEU A 535 28.22 -9.83 14.39
CA LEU A 535 28.32 -11.30 14.44
C LEU A 535 29.68 -11.84 14.03
N GLN A 536 30.53 -11.05 13.38
CA GLN A 536 31.92 -11.44 13.09
C GLN A 536 32.84 -11.45 14.33
N LYS A 537 32.54 -10.68 15.38
CA LYS A 537 33.31 -10.71 16.64
C LYS A 537 33.28 -12.06 17.36
N GLN A 538 32.29 -12.90 17.09
CA GLN A 538 32.25 -14.26 17.64
C GLN A 538 33.06 -15.29 16.83
N ARG A 539 33.32 -15.07 15.54
CA ARG A 539 34.12 -15.97 14.72
C ARG A 539 35.65 -15.84 14.97
N VAL A 540 36.12 -14.65 15.31
CA VAL A 540 37.54 -14.44 15.65
C VAL A 540 37.88 -15.02 17.03
N LYS A 541 36.92 -15.05 17.98
CA LYS A 541 37.12 -15.68 19.30
C LYS A 541 36.92 -17.19 19.34
N ALA A 542 36.45 -17.82 18.27
CA ALA A 542 36.28 -19.28 18.21
C ALA A 542 37.40 -19.97 17.41
N ASN A 543 38.32 -19.21 16.81
CA ASN A 543 39.48 -19.72 16.07
C ASN A 543 40.83 -19.30 16.70
N ASP A 544 40.80 -18.59 17.83
CA ASP A 544 41.90 -18.41 18.77
C ASP A 544 41.65 -19.30 20.01
#